data_329462975ac220f58942762d6b357ea9
#
_entry.id   329462975ac220f58942762d6b357ea9
#
_cell.length_a   1.000
_cell.length_b   1.000
_cell.length_c   1.000
_cell.angle_alpha   90.00
_cell.angle_beta   90.00
_cell.angle_gamma   90.00
#
_symmetry.space_group_name_H-M   'P 1'
#
loop_
_entity.id
_entity.type
_entity.pdbx_description
1 polymer ?
#
loop_
_entity_poly.entity_id
_entity_poly.type
_entity_poly.pdbx_seq_one_letter_code
_entity_poly.pdbx_strand_id
1 'polypeptide(L)'
;MIYLDASYLVKLYADEPGADEVIGWAEGKGEFACAMHGRLELVSALKRHQREGSLTSQRMKALIQLVEKDESSGLIRWLPLTQELIETACQQVLGLPPAAFLRAADALHLACAADAGLKEIYSHDRHLLAATQHFGLRGIDIISPPAISS
;
A
#
# COMPACT_ATOMS: atom_id res chain seq x y z
N MET A 1 -10.05 -1.67 -10.93
CA MET A 1 -9.59 -1.43 -9.55
C MET A 1 -8.15 -1.91 -9.43
N ILE A 2 -7.28 -1.08 -8.91
CA ILE A 2 -5.83 -1.32 -8.78
C ILE A 2 -5.47 -1.35 -7.30
N TYR A 3 -4.85 -2.43 -6.82
CA TYR A 3 -4.46 -2.54 -5.42
C TYR A 3 -3.12 -1.86 -5.16
N LEU A 4 -3.12 -0.94 -4.21
CA LEU A 4 -1.92 -0.30 -3.68
C LEU A 4 -1.71 -0.75 -2.23
N ASP A 5 -0.48 -1.11 -1.87
CA ASP A 5 -0.13 -1.20 -0.47
C ASP A 5 0.11 0.19 0.13
N ALA A 6 0.40 0.26 1.42
CA ALA A 6 0.63 1.54 2.09
C ALA A 6 1.84 2.29 1.54
N SER A 7 2.87 1.60 1.05
CA SER A 7 4.07 2.26 0.50
C SER A 7 3.76 3.10 -0.73
N TYR A 8 2.87 2.61 -1.60
CA TYR A 8 2.39 3.37 -2.76
C TYR A 8 1.34 4.40 -2.39
N LEU A 9 0.41 4.02 -1.51
CA LEU A 9 -0.67 4.91 -1.08
C LEU A 9 -0.13 6.20 -0.44
N VAL A 10 0.88 6.07 0.42
CA VAL A 10 1.55 7.23 1.06
C VAL A 10 2.14 8.16 0.00
N LYS A 11 2.72 7.64 -1.08
CA LYS A 11 3.32 8.43 -2.15
C LYS A 11 2.31 9.24 -2.98
N LEU A 12 1.04 8.89 -2.92
CA LEU A 12 -0.02 9.71 -3.54
C LEU A 12 -0.30 10.99 -2.74
N TYR A 13 0.05 11.04 -1.47
CA TYR A 13 -0.32 12.15 -0.57
C TYR A 13 0.87 12.85 0.06
N ALA A 14 1.95 12.15 0.35
CA ALA A 14 3.13 12.69 0.98
C ALA A 14 4.26 12.92 -0.02
N ASP A 15 4.99 14.01 0.16
CA ASP A 15 6.21 14.29 -0.61
C ASP A 15 7.36 13.43 -0.04
N GLU A 16 7.68 12.39 -0.78
CA GLU A 16 8.77 11.47 -0.44
C GLU A 16 9.41 10.88 -1.71
N PRO A 17 10.58 10.25 -1.63
CA PRO A 17 11.22 9.64 -2.81
C PRO A 17 10.27 8.67 -3.53
N GLY A 18 10.15 8.81 -4.85
CA GLY A 18 9.26 8.02 -5.69
C GLY A 18 7.83 8.55 -5.81
N ALA A 19 7.45 9.59 -5.04
CA ALA A 19 6.09 10.15 -5.09
C ALA A 19 5.73 10.70 -6.47
N ASP A 20 6.62 11.43 -7.12
CA ASP A 20 6.37 11.99 -8.46
C ASP A 20 6.14 10.88 -9.50
N GLU A 21 6.88 9.79 -9.42
CA GLU A 21 6.70 8.64 -10.30
C GLU A 21 5.36 7.97 -10.09
N VAL A 22 4.96 7.75 -8.83
CA VAL A 22 3.67 7.12 -8.49
C VAL A 22 2.50 8.03 -8.89
N ILE A 23 2.57 9.33 -8.60
CA ILE A 23 1.54 10.30 -8.98
C ILE A 23 1.37 10.34 -10.51
N GLY A 24 2.47 10.47 -11.25
CA GLY A 24 2.43 10.49 -12.71
C GLY A 24 1.87 9.20 -13.30
N TRP A 25 2.24 8.05 -12.73
CA TRP A 25 1.68 6.77 -13.13
C TRP A 25 0.17 6.65 -12.80
N ALA A 26 -0.28 7.20 -11.68
CA ALA A 26 -1.67 7.12 -11.25
C ALA A 26 -2.63 8.01 -12.06
N GLU A 27 -2.11 9.03 -12.75
CA GLU A 27 -2.91 9.93 -13.56
C GLU A 27 -3.71 9.16 -14.64
N GLY A 28 -5.01 9.44 -14.72
CA GLY A 28 -5.90 8.81 -15.68
C GLY A 28 -6.24 7.34 -15.41
N LYS A 29 -5.73 6.77 -14.35
CA LYS A 29 -6.13 5.43 -13.89
C LYS A 29 -7.41 5.54 -13.06
N GLY A 30 -8.17 4.46 -13.03
CA GLY A 30 -9.44 4.42 -12.32
C GLY A 30 -9.31 4.26 -10.79
N GLU A 31 -10.21 3.47 -10.22
CA GLU A 31 -10.28 3.25 -8.79
C GLU A 31 -9.05 2.51 -8.24
N PHE A 32 -8.58 2.98 -7.09
CA PHE A 32 -7.57 2.32 -6.29
C PHE A 32 -8.22 1.61 -5.09
N ALA A 33 -7.63 0.52 -4.67
CA ALA A 33 -8.04 -0.22 -3.47
C ALA A 33 -6.86 -0.44 -2.55
N CYS A 34 -7.14 -0.48 -1.26
CA CYS A 34 -6.19 -0.85 -0.22
C CYS A 34 -6.94 -1.52 0.92
N ALA A 35 -6.34 -2.45 1.62
CA ALA A 35 -6.94 -3.01 2.82
C ALA A 35 -7.16 -1.93 3.88
N MET A 36 -8.19 -2.11 4.72
CA MET A 36 -8.59 -1.10 5.71
C MET A 36 -7.45 -0.67 6.65
N HIS A 37 -6.55 -1.58 7.02
CA HIS A 37 -5.40 -1.22 7.86
C HIS A 37 -4.40 -0.30 7.15
N GLY A 38 -4.40 -0.28 5.81
CA GLY A 38 -3.61 0.67 5.02
C GLY A 38 -3.97 2.12 5.28
N ARG A 39 -5.22 2.40 5.66
CA ARG A 39 -5.64 3.73 6.13
C ARG A 39 -4.88 4.15 7.39
N LEU A 40 -4.75 3.22 8.35
CA LEU A 40 -3.96 3.47 9.57
C LEU A 40 -2.48 3.64 9.25
N GLU A 41 -1.94 2.83 8.35
CA GLU A 41 -0.55 2.95 7.91
C GLU A 41 -0.28 4.30 7.22
N LEU A 42 -1.21 4.77 6.38
CA LEU A 42 -1.13 6.10 5.78
C LEU A 42 -1.10 7.21 6.83
N VAL A 43 -2.03 7.20 7.77
CA VAL A 43 -2.08 8.20 8.86
C VAL A 43 -0.82 8.15 9.70
N SER A 44 -0.32 6.95 10.00
CA SER A 44 0.93 6.77 10.76
C SER A 44 2.14 7.31 10.00
N ALA A 45 2.19 7.13 8.69
CA ALA A 45 3.26 7.68 7.84
C ALA A 45 3.22 9.22 7.81
N LEU A 46 2.04 9.81 7.67
CA LEU A 46 1.88 11.27 7.72
C LEU A 46 2.30 11.82 9.09
N LYS A 47 1.97 11.11 10.15
CA LYS A 47 2.39 11.47 11.51
C LYS A 47 3.91 11.40 11.69
N ARG A 48 4.55 10.42 11.07
CA ARG A 48 6.03 10.33 11.05
C ARG A 48 6.64 11.51 10.30
N HIS A 49 6.11 11.89 9.14
CA HIS A 49 6.57 13.08 8.39
C HIS A 49 6.43 14.35 9.23
N GLN A 50 5.35 14.50 9.98
CA GLN A 50 5.18 15.60 10.90
C GLN A 50 6.25 15.61 12.01
N ARG A 51 6.50 14.46 12.63
CA ARG A 51 7.50 14.32 13.69
C ARG A 51 8.92 14.62 13.18
N GLU A 52 9.21 14.25 11.95
CA GLU A 52 10.50 14.49 11.29
C GLU A 52 10.63 15.91 10.73
N GLY A 53 9.59 16.73 10.85
CA GLY A 53 9.61 18.15 10.45
C GLY A 53 9.34 18.41 8.96
N SER A 54 9.04 17.37 8.17
CA SER A 54 8.74 17.51 6.74
C SER A 54 7.28 17.83 6.43
N LEU A 55 6.42 17.81 7.43
CA LEU A 55 4.99 18.06 7.29
C LEU A 55 4.46 18.89 8.44
N THR A 56 3.82 20.02 8.14
CA THR A 56 3.16 20.85 9.14
C THR A 56 1.82 20.26 9.57
N SER A 57 1.33 20.61 10.76
CA SER A 57 -0.01 20.20 11.24
C SER A 57 -1.12 20.65 10.29
N GLN A 58 -1.02 21.86 9.75
CA GLN A 58 -1.98 22.40 8.80
C GLN A 58 -1.99 21.59 7.49
N ARG A 59 -0.82 21.28 6.96
CA ARG A 59 -0.71 20.46 5.74
C ARG A 59 -1.20 19.03 5.96
N MET A 60 -0.87 18.44 7.09
CA MET A 60 -1.36 17.11 7.44
C MET A 60 -2.88 17.06 7.48
N LYS A 61 -3.52 18.05 8.10
CA LYS A 61 -4.99 18.16 8.13
C LYS A 61 -5.57 18.25 6.72
N ALA A 62 -4.96 19.05 5.85
CA ALA A 62 -5.39 19.16 4.45
C ALA A 62 -5.26 17.84 3.69
N LEU A 63 -4.20 17.08 3.92
CA LEU A 63 -4.01 15.76 3.31
C LEU A 63 -5.04 14.73 3.79
N ILE A 64 -5.36 14.72 5.08
CA ILE A 64 -6.42 13.85 5.61
C ILE A 64 -7.77 14.18 4.95
N GLN A 65 -8.11 15.47 4.81
CA GLN A 65 -9.33 15.90 4.12
C GLN A 65 -9.34 15.47 2.65
N LEU A 66 -8.18 15.49 2.00
CA LEU A 66 -8.06 15.01 0.61
C LEU A 66 -8.31 13.49 0.53
N VAL A 67 -7.76 12.71 1.44
CA VAL A 67 -8.03 11.25 1.52
C VAL A 67 -9.53 10.97 1.69
N GLU A 68 -10.18 11.70 2.59
CA GLU A 68 -11.64 11.58 2.83
C GLU A 68 -12.45 11.94 1.58
N LYS A 69 -12.03 12.96 0.84
CA LYS A 69 -12.63 13.36 -0.42
C LYS A 69 -12.48 12.27 -1.49
N ASP A 70 -11.28 11.71 -1.61
CA ASP A 70 -10.98 10.65 -2.59
C ASP A 70 -11.74 9.37 -2.26
N GLU A 71 -11.90 9.03 -1.00
CA GLU A 71 -12.78 7.94 -0.54
C GLU A 71 -14.24 8.21 -0.93
N SER A 72 -14.74 9.40 -0.63
CA SER A 72 -16.14 9.79 -0.92
C SER A 72 -16.45 9.80 -2.41
N SER A 73 -15.47 10.13 -3.25
CA SER A 73 -15.60 10.14 -4.72
C SER A 73 -15.43 8.75 -5.35
N GLY A 74 -15.04 7.74 -4.57
CA GLY A 74 -14.77 6.39 -5.06
C GLY A 74 -13.41 6.21 -5.70
N LEU A 75 -12.53 7.22 -5.63
CA LEU A 75 -11.16 7.09 -6.14
C LEU A 75 -10.34 6.09 -5.31
N ILE A 76 -10.56 6.07 -3.99
CA ILE A 76 -9.96 5.10 -3.09
C ILE A 76 -11.05 4.30 -2.40
N ARG A 77 -10.88 2.99 -2.40
CA ARG A 77 -11.75 2.04 -1.71
C ARG A 77 -10.97 1.29 -0.64
N TRP A 78 -11.45 1.37 0.61
CA TRP A 78 -10.90 0.58 1.70
C TRP A 78 -11.59 -0.78 1.74
N LEU A 79 -10.82 -1.85 1.57
CA LEU A 79 -11.33 -3.21 1.61
C LEU A 79 -11.35 -3.72 3.07
N PRO A 80 -12.45 -4.34 3.52
CA PRO A 80 -12.60 -4.74 4.91
C PRO A 80 -11.65 -5.88 5.28
N LEU A 81 -11.22 -5.88 6.55
CA LEU A 81 -10.51 -6.99 7.18
C LEU A 81 -11.52 -7.80 7.99
N THR A 82 -12.02 -8.88 7.42
CA THR A 82 -12.94 -9.78 8.10
C THR A 82 -12.19 -10.83 8.92
N GLN A 83 -12.87 -11.45 9.87
CA GLN A 83 -12.30 -12.58 10.60
C GLN A 83 -11.83 -13.68 9.65
N GLU A 84 -12.64 -14.03 8.66
CA GLU A 84 -12.33 -15.05 7.64
C GLU A 84 -11.06 -14.71 6.87
N LEU A 85 -10.89 -13.44 6.48
CA LEU A 85 -9.70 -12.98 5.79
C LEU A 85 -8.44 -13.15 6.67
N ILE A 86 -8.54 -12.79 7.94
CA ILE A 86 -7.43 -12.94 8.89
C ILE A 86 -7.08 -14.42 9.08
N GLU A 87 -8.07 -15.28 9.24
CA GLU A 87 -7.86 -16.73 9.34
C GLU A 87 -7.17 -17.29 8.09
N THR A 88 -7.61 -16.87 6.91
CA THR A 88 -6.97 -17.22 5.63
C THR A 88 -5.52 -16.74 5.58
N ALA A 89 -5.26 -15.50 5.97
CA ALA A 89 -3.91 -14.95 6.03
C ALA A 89 -3.01 -15.75 6.99
N CYS A 90 -3.53 -16.15 8.14
CA CYS A 90 -2.81 -17.01 9.09
C CYS A 90 -2.37 -18.34 8.43
N GLN A 91 -3.28 -19.00 7.71
CA GLN A 91 -2.96 -20.23 7.02
C GLN A 91 -1.91 -20.02 5.91
N GLN A 92 -2.01 -18.94 5.17
CA GLN A 92 -1.04 -18.60 4.13
C GLN A 92 0.36 -18.34 4.70
N VAL A 93 0.44 -17.61 5.82
CA VAL A 93 1.72 -17.35 6.51
C VAL A 93 2.32 -18.64 7.06
N LEU A 94 1.50 -19.51 7.65
CA LEU A 94 1.96 -20.84 8.13
C LEU A 94 2.51 -21.69 6.99
N GLY A 95 1.98 -21.56 5.78
CA GLY A 95 2.41 -22.29 4.60
C GLY A 95 3.64 -21.70 3.90
N LEU A 96 4.15 -20.54 4.32
CA LEU A 96 5.33 -19.95 3.71
C LEU A 96 6.59 -20.79 3.98
N PRO A 97 7.57 -20.80 3.03
CA PRO A 97 8.88 -21.38 3.32
C PRO A 97 9.53 -20.74 4.54
N PRO A 98 10.26 -21.50 5.38
CA PRO A 98 10.88 -20.94 6.60
C PRO A 98 11.81 -19.74 6.37
N ALA A 99 12.41 -19.64 5.18
CA ALA A 99 13.28 -18.54 4.79
C ALA A 99 12.53 -17.29 4.32
N ALA A 100 11.20 -17.37 4.08
CA ALA A 100 10.42 -16.24 3.63
C ALA A 100 10.21 -15.25 4.78
N PHE A 101 10.56 -14.00 4.53
CA PHE A 101 10.32 -12.91 5.48
C PHE A 101 9.08 -12.12 5.03
N LEU A 102 8.06 -12.10 5.88
CA LEU A 102 6.83 -11.35 5.62
C LEU A 102 6.25 -10.86 6.95
N ARG A 103 6.07 -9.54 7.07
CA ARG A 103 5.41 -8.95 8.24
C ARG A 103 3.90 -9.15 8.19
N ALA A 104 3.26 -9.17 9.34
CA ALA A 104 1.82 -9.39 9.46
C ALA A 104 0.99 -8.36 8.65
N ALA A 105 1.35 -7.08 8.69
CA ALA A 105 0.66 -6.05 7.91
C ALA A 105 0.77 -6.28 6.40
N ASP A 106 1.93 -6.72 5.92
CA ASP A 106 2.15 -7.03 4.51
C ASP A 106 1.38 -8.29 4.09
N ALA A 107 1.32 -9.30 4.96
CA ALA A 107 0.50 -10.50 4.73
C ALA A 107 -0.99 -10.16 4.58
N LEU A 108 -1.49 -9.20 5.36
CA LEU A 108 -2.88 -8.71 5.23
C LEU A 108 -3.11 -8.01 3.90
N HIS A 109 -2.17 -7.22 3.40
CA HIS A 109 -2.28 -6.62 2.06
C HIS A 109 -2.36 -7.70 0.98
N LEU A 110 -1.49 -8.69 1.02
CA LEU A 110 -1.47 -9.78 0.03
C LEU A 110 -2.75 -10.61 0.09
N ALA A 111 -3.17 -11.01 1.27
CA ALA A 111 -4.40 -11.78 1.47
C ALA A 111 -5.64 -11.01 1.00
N CYS A 112 -5.71 -9.71 1.32
CA CYS A 112 -6.82 -8.85 0.94
C CYS A 112 -6.91 -8.65 -0.58
N ALA A 113 -5.79 -8.42 -1.25
CA ALA A 113 -5.76 -8.30 -2.71
C ALA A 113 -6.21 -9.59 -3.39
N ALA A 114 -5.74 -10.74 -2.90
CA ALA A 114 -6.12 -12.05 -3.43
C ALA A 114 -7.60 -12.35 -3.20
N ASP A 115 -8.13 -12.09 -2.00
CA ASP A 115 -9.54 -12.28 -1.64
C ASP A 115 -10.47 -11.40 -2.50
N ALA A 116 -10.04 -10.20 -2.85
CA ALA A 116 -10.76 -9.30 -3.75
C ALA A 116 -10.72 -9.75 -5.23
N GLY A 117 -10.08 -10.87 -5.54
CA GLY A 117 -9.97 -11.41 -6.90
C GLY A 117 -8.98 -10.65 -7.79
N LEU A 118 -8.13 -9.81 -7.22
CA LEU A 118 -7.13 -9.09 -7.97
C LEU A 118 -5.94 -9.99 -8.29
N LYS A 119 -5.21 -9.65 -9.34
CA LYS A 119 -4.05 -10.42 -9.81
C LYS A 119 -2.74 -9.72 -9.57
N GLU A 120 -2.79 -8.44 -9.28
CA GLU A 120 -1.63 -7.58 -9.15
C GLU A 120 -1.71 -6.74 -7.88
N ILE A 121 -0.55 -6.46 -7.30
CA ILE A 121 -0.38 -5.54 -6.19
C ILE A 121 0.81 -4.63 -6.47
N TYR A 122 0.63 -3.34 -6.24
CA TYR A 122 1.68 -2.33 -6.41
C TYR A 122 2.28 -1.99 -5.05
N SER A 123 3.59 -2.11 -4.94
CA SER A 123 4.34 -1.89 -3.72
C SER A 123 5.78 -1.47 -4.02
N HIS A 124 6.39 -0.75 -3.10
CA HIS A 124 7.82 -0.45 -3.08
C HIS A 124 8.56 -1.27 -2.01
N ASP A 125 7.87 -2.16 -1.32
CA ASP A 125 8.46 -3.02 -0.29
C ASP A 125 8.98 -4.32 -0.91
N ARG A 126 10.31 -4.52 -0.87
CA ARG A 126 10.95 -5.68 -1.47
C ARG A 126 10.52 -7.01 -0.85
N HIS A 127 10.21 -7.04 0.45
CA HIS A 127 9.79 -8.26 1.13
C HIS A 127 8.36 -8.64 0.75
N LEU A 128 7.46 -7.66 0.67
CA LEU A 128 6.12 -7.87 0.16
C LEU A 128 6.16 -8.37 -1.29
N LEU A 129 6.93 -7.71 -2.16
CA LEU A 129 7.06 -8.08 -3.57
C LEU A 129 7.59 -9.51 -3.73
N ALA A 130 8.58 -9.91 -2.94
CA ALA A 130 9.14 -11.26 -2.97
C ALA A 130 8.13 -12.33 -2.54
N ALA A 131 7.14 -11.99 -1.70
CA ALA A 131 6.15 -12.93 -1.18
C ALA A 131 4.88 -13.05 -2.04
N THR A 132 4.65 -12.17 -3.02
CA THR A 132 3.42 -12.11 -3.83
C THR A 132 3.06 -13.44 -4.48
N GLN A 133 4.04 -14.16 -4.99
CA GLN A 133 3.84 -15.46 -5.65
C GLN A 133 3.16 -16.50 -4.73
N HIS A 134 3.41 -16.45 -3.43
CA HIS A 134 2.82 -17.37 -2.45
C HIS A 134 1.32 -17.09 -2.20
N PHE A 135 0.84 -15.94 -2.65
CA PHE A 135 -0.56 -15.52 -2.55
C PHE A 135 -1.27 -15.52 -3.92
N GLY A 136 -0.63 -16.06 -4.95
CA GLY A 136 -1.17 -16.07 -6.31
C GLY A 136 -1.25 -14.70 -6.97
N LEU A 137 -0.37 -13.78 -6.57
CA LEU A 137 -0.33 -12.42 -7.05
C LEU A 137 0.97 -12.13 -7.81
N ARG A 138 0.91 -11.11 -8.67
CA ARG A 138 2.07 -10.48 -9.27
C ARG A 138 2.36 -9.15 -8.57
N GLY A 139 3.56 -9.00 -8.04
CA GLY A 139 4.02 -7.76 -7.45
C GLY A 139 4.60 -6.84 -8.52
N ILE A 140 4.25 -5.54 -8.46
CA ILE A 140 4.72 -4.55 -9.40
C ILE A 140 5.28 -3.35 -8.63
N ASP A 141 6.46 -2.90 -9.03
CA ASP A 141 7.05 -1.64 -8.60
C ASP A 141 7.44 -0.85 -9.85
N ILE A 142 6.84 0.33 -10.02
CA ILE A 142 7.12 1.21 -11.17
C ILE A 142 8.20 2.25 -10.84
N ILE A 143 8.64 2.29 -9.59
CA ILE A 143 9.64 3.25 -9.15
C ILE A 143 11.01 2.79 -9.66
N SER A 144 11.67 3.65 -10.42
CA SER A 144 13.01 3.35 -10.90
C SER A 144 14.00 3.24 -9.74
N PRO A 145 14.91 2.24 -9.75
CA PRO A 145 15.97 2.20 -8.76
C PRO A 145 16.84 3.46 -8.88
N PRO A 146 17.44 3.95 -7.76
CA PRO A 146 18.33 5.08 -7.80
C PRO A 146 19.49 4.79 -8.78
N ALA A 147 19.88 5.83 -9.55
CA ALA A 147 21.01 5.69 -10.46
C ALA A 147 22.26 5.24 -9.68
N ILE A 148 22.85 4.15 -10.12
CA ILE A 148 24.15 3.71 -9.59
C ILE A 148 25.16 4.73 -10.09
N SER A 149 25.65 5.59 -9.19
CA SER A 149 26.80 6.44 -9.50
C SER A 149 28.01 5.55 -9.68
N SER A 150 28.45 5.45 -10.91
CA SER A 150 29.71 4.76 -11.26
C SER A 150 30.93 5.57 -10.84
#